data_86872b7353671fa1453081c1458e1286
#
_entry.id   86872b7353671fa1453081c1458e1286
#
_cell.length_a   1.000
_cell.length_b   1.000
_cell.length_c   1.000
_cell.angle_alpha   90.00
_cell.angle_beta   90.00
_cell.angle_gamma   90.00
#
_symmetry.space_group_name_H-M   'P 1'
#
loop_
_entity.id
_entity.type
_entity.pdbx_description
1 polymer ?
#
loop_
_entity_poly.entity_id
_entity_poly.type
_entity_poly.pdbx_seq_one_letter_code
_entity_poly.pdbx_strand_id
1 'polypeptide(L)'
;RGLYKSMKVGEQAIYLAQLKGVSQKEAEKRLKQWFKKFDILNWWDKKVEELSKGMQQKIQFIVTVIHNPPLLIFDEPFSGFDPINVNLLKKEILELRDNGATIIFSTHNMASVEELCDNIMLINKGNKILEGSVYQIKQDFKDNSFEVKIKVAESQGLMVAETLSIPEGFTLINSNIDSNGEMTLNIKAENDINPNVLINYLSEKGTIISYRELLP
;
A
#
# COMPACT_ATOMS: atom_id res chain seq x y z
N ARG A 1 -0.62 13.19 -18.73
CA ARG A 1 -0.63 13.57 -20.14
C ARG A 1 -0.33 15.07 -20.32
N GLY A 2 0.57 15.74 -19.86
CA GLY A 2 0.93 17.15 -20.02
C GLY A 2 2.35 17.36 -20.52
N LEU A 3 3.01 16.28 -20.99
CA LEU A 3 4.36 16.36 -21.48
C LEU A 3 4.41 16.52 -23.02
N TYR A 4 5.25 17.44 -23.50
CA TYR A 4 5.47 17.67 -24.94
C TYR A 4 6.49 16.65 -25.48
N LYS A 5 6.08 15.83 -26.40
CA LYS A 5 6.85 14.67 -26.86
C LYS A 5 8.20 15.00 -27.48
N SER A 6 8.27 16.07 -28.25
CA SER A 6 9.49 16.50 -28.98
C SER A 6 10.51 17.27 -28.15
N MET A 7 10.14 17.70 -26.94
CA MET A 7 11.07 18.44 -26.06
C MET A 7 11.98 17.48 -25.30
N LYS A 8 13.19 17.95 -24.97
CA LYS A 8 14.07 17.24 -24.03
C LYS A 8 13.48 17.27 -22.62
N VAL A 9 13.72 16.20 -21.87
CA VAL A 9 13.19 16.00 -20.52
C VAL A 9 13.59 17.14 -19.58
N GLY A 10 14.88 17.50 -19.54
CA GLY A 10 15.38 18.56 -18.67
C GLY A 10 14.81 19.94 -19.05
N GLU A 11 14.78 20.27 -20.35
CA GLU A 11 14.21 21.52 -20.83
C GLU A 11 12.73 21.68 -20.46
N GLN A 12 11.95 20.63 -20.70
CA GLN A 12 10.53 20.61 -20.38
C GLN A 12 10.28 20.70 -18.86
N ALA A 13 11.06 19.96 -18.07
CA ALA A 13 10.91 20.00 -16.62
C ALA A 13 11.22 21.38 -16.03
N ILE A 14 12.26 22.06 -16.54
CA ILE A 14 12.56 23.47 -16.18
C ILE A 14 11.40 24.37 -16.60
N TYR A 15 10.95 24.26 -17.85
CA TYR A 15 9.83 25.07 -18.35
C TYR A 15 8.58 24.93 -17.47
N LEU A 16 8.18 23.70 -17.15
CA LEU A 16 7.01 23.44 -16.31
C LEU A 16 7.19 23.95 -14.86
N ALA A 17 8.41 23.89 -14.32
CA ALA A 17 8.73 24.48 -13.03
C ALA A 17 8.63 26.01 -13.03
N GLN A 18 9.11 26.65 -14.10
CA GLN A 18 9.02 28.11 -14.29
C GLN A 18 7.56 28.59 -14.40
N LEU A 19 6.70 27.84 -15.09
CA LEU A 19 5.27 28.15 -15.16
C LEU A 19 4.58 28.12 -13.78
N LYS A 20 5.19 27.41 -12.82
CA LYS A 20 4.73 27.35 -11.42
C LYS A 20 5.47 28.31 -10.49
N GLY A 21 6.19 29.29 -11.03
CA GLY A 21 6.85 30.35 -10.28
C GLY A 21 8.24 30.00 -9.74
N VAL A 22 8.83 28.87 -10.09
CA VAL A 22 10.20 28.53 -9.70
C VAL A 22 11.19 29.16 -10.67
N SER A 23 12.20 29.88 -10.17
CA SER A 23 13.24 30.45 -11.05
C SER A 23 14.02 29.34 -11.78
N GLN A 24 14.55 29.64 -12.97
CA GLN A 24 15.32 28.66 -13.77
C GLN A 24 16.47 28.02 -12.98
N LYS A 25 17.26 28.82 -12.27
CA LYS A 25 18.39 28.35 -11.47
C LYS A 25 17.94 27.41 -10.36
N GLU A 26 16.86 27.74 -9.67
CA GLU A 26 16.31 26.91 -8.60
C GLU A 26 15.65 25.65 -9.15
N ALA A 27 14.92 25.76 -10.27
CA ALA A 27 14.32 24.64 -10.96
C ALA A 27 15.39 23.61 -11.38
N GLU A 28 16.48 24.06 -12.00
CA GLU A 28 17.58 23.17 -12.40
C GLU A 28 18.22 22.46 -11.21
N LYS A 29 18.45 23.18 -10.10
CA LYS A 29 18.99 22.62 -8.86
C LYS A 29 18.09 21.55 -8.29
N ARG A 30 16.79 21.84 -8.12
CA ARG A 30 15.78 20.89 -7.57
C ARG A 30 15.61 19.69 -8.50
N LEU A 31 15.51 19.91 -9.80
CA LEU A 31 15.39 18.82 -10.77
C LEU A 31 16.57 17.86 -10.74
N LYS A 32 17.81 18.37 -10.66
CA LYS A 32 18.99 17.51 -10.52
C LYS A 32 18.94 16.65 -9.26
N GLN A 33 18.43 17.19 -8.14
CA GLN A 33 18.23 16.43 -6.92
C GLN A 33 17.17 15.33 -7.11
N TRP A 34 16.02 15.66 -7.66
CA TRP A 34 14.96 14.70 -7.96
C TRP A 34 15.41 13.62 -8.95
N PHE A 35 16.11 14.00 -10.01
CA PHE A 35 16.61 13.06 -11.01
C PHE A 35 17.66 12.11 -10.44
N LYS A 36 18.51 12.60 -9.53
CA LYS A 36 19.44 11.74 -8.79
C LYS A 36 18.70 10.77 -7.87
N LYS A 37 17.66 11.23 -7.15
CA LYS A 37 16.85 10.42 -6.23
C LYS A 37 16.10 9.29 -6.95
N PHE A 38 15.64 9.55 -8.18
CA PHE A 38 14.96 8.58 -9.02
C PHE A 38 15.89 7.77 -9.96
N ASP A 39 17.21 8.00 -9.87
CA ASP A 39 18.23 7.40 -10.74
C ASP A 39 17.95 7.59 -12.23
N ILE A 40 17.64 8.83 -12.63
CA ILE A 40 17.24 9.19 -14.00
C ILE A 40 18.00 10.39 -14.56
N LEU A 41 19.18 10.71 -14.01
CA LEU A 41 20.00 11.82 -14.50
C LEU A 41 20.37 11.68 -15.98
N ASN A 42 20.54 10.45 -16.46
CA ASN A 42 20.84 10.11 -17.84
C ASN A 42 19.67 10.35 -18.82
N TRP A 43 18.48 10.74 -18.31
CA TRP A 43 17.34 11.08 -19.17
C TRP A 43 17.28 12.57 -19.50
N TRP A 44 18.11 13.38 -18.91
CA TRP A 44 18.08 14.85 -19.03
C TRP A 44 18.01 15.36 -20.46
N ASP A 45 18.86 14.79 -21.35
CA ASP A 45 18.95 15.18 -22.74
C ASP A 45 18.11 14.34 -23.70
N LYS A 46 17.43 13.28 -23.20
CA LYS A 46 16.51 12.49 -24.02
C LYS A 46 15.24 13.27 -24.34
N LYS A 47 14.66 13.00 -25.51
CA LYS A 47 13.32 13.48 -25.80
C LYS A 47 12.27 12.68 -25.02
N VAL A 48 11.15 13.32 -24.67
CA VAL A 48 10.06 12.65 -23.95
C VAL A 48 9.47 11.46 -24.73
N GLU A 49 9.46 11.53 -26.05
CA GLU A 49 9.00 10.43 -26.92
C GLU A 49 9.87 9.16 -26.86
N GLU A 50 11.12 9.29 -26.43
CA GLU A 50 12.06 8.18 -26.24
C GLU A 50 11.82 7.43 -24.90
N LEU A 51 10.97 7.98 -24.04
CA LEU A 51 10.69 7.42 -22.72
C LEU A 51 9.50 6.45 -22.77
N SER A 52 9.61 5.33 -22.07
CA SER A 52 8.47 4.46 -21.82
C SER A 52 7.36 5.18 -21.01
N LYS A 53 6.16 4.62 -20.98
CA LYS A 53 5.04 5.20 -20.23
C LYS A 53 5.38 5.39 -18.74
N GLY A 54 5.97 4.39 -18.10
CA GLY A 54 6.39 4.49 -16.69
C GLY A 54 7.48 5.53 -16.46
N MET A 55 8.43 5.66 -17.42
CA MET A 55 9.44 6.73 -17.38
C MET A 55 8.81 8.12 -17.47
N GLN A 56 7.84 8.32 -18.35
CA GLN A 56 7.11 9.59 -18.48
C GLN A 56 6.32 9.91 -17.20
N GLN A 57 5.75 8.91 -16.55
CA GLN A 57 5.05 9.09 -15.26
C GLN A 57 5.99 9.58 -14.15
N LYS A 58 7.22 9.07 -14.06
CA LYS A 58 8.24 9.61 -13.12
C LYS A 58 8.48 11.10 -13.35
N ILE A 59 8.70 11.49 -14.60
CA ILE A 59 8.89 12.90 -14.94
C ILE A 59 7.66 13.72 -14.58
N GLN A 60 6.46 13.23 -14.90
CA GLN A 60 5.21 13.89 -14.58
C GLN A 60 5.04 14.09 -13.06
N PHE A 61 5.37 13.10 -12.25
CA PHE A 61 5.37 13.23 -10.79
C PHE A 61 6.34 14.34 -10.34
N ILE A 62 7.60 14.29 -10.78
CA ILE A 62 8.62 15.27 -10.39
C ILE A 62 8.19 16.70 -10.74
N VAL A 63 7.71 16.95 -11.96
CA VAL A 63 7.27 18.30 -12.35
C VAL A 63 5.99 18.73 -11.64
N THR A 64 5.21 17.80 -11.09
CA THR A 64 4.04 18.11 -10.28
C THR A 64 4.44 18.63 -8.90
N VAL A 65 5.48 18.07 -8.29
CA VAL A 65 5.87 18.36 -6.90
C VAL A 65 7.00 19.39 -6.77
N ILE A 66 7.71 19.71 -7.87
CA ILE A 66 8.95 20.51 -7.88
C ILE A 66 8.84 21.89 -7.22
N HIS A 67 7.66 22.50 -7.23
CA HIS A 67 7.38 23.82 -6.68
C HIS A 67 6.89 23.78 -5.23
N ASN A 68 6.92 22.59 -4.58
CA ASN A 68 6.48 22.36 -3.20
C ASN A 68 5.06 22.92 -2.92
N PRO A 69 4.03 22.44 -3.63
CA PRO A 69 2.66 22.92 -3.42
C PRO A 69 2.14 22.47 -2.05
N PRO A 70 1.32 23.28 -1.36
CA PRO A 70 0.71 22.92 -0.09
C PRO A 70 -0.39 21.86 -0.24
N LEU A 71 -0.94 21.68 -1.44
CA LEU A 71 -1.95 20.67 -1.78
C LEU A 71 -1.55 19.92 -3.04
N LEU A 72 -1.56 18.61 -2.94
CA LEU A 72 -1.31 17.68 -4.05
C LEU A 72 -2.52 16.77 -4.26
N ILE A 73 -2.97 16.68 -5.50
CA ILE A 73 -4.06 15.78 -5.91
C ILE A 73 -3.52 14.82 -6.97
N PHE A 74 -3.56 13.54 -6.69
CA PHE A 74 -3.10 12.49 -7.59
C PHE A 74 -4.26 11.57 -7.96
N ASP A 75 -4.34 11.23 -9.23
CA ASP A 75 -5.28 10.23 -9.73
C ASP A 75 -4.50 8.97 -10.13
N GLU A 76 -4.77 7.86 -9.44
CA GLU A 76 -4.09 6.58 -9.61
C GLU A 76 -2.55 6.70 -9.70
N PRO A 77 -1.87 7.30 -8.70
CA PRO A 77 -0.45 7.68 -8.81
C PRO A 77 0.50 6.49 -9.03
N PHE A 78 0.09 5.30 -8.68
CA PHE A 78 0.93 4.09 -8.74
C PHE A 78 0.69 3.25 -9.99
N SER A 79 -0.31 3.59 -10.78
CA SER A 79 -0.68 2.84 -12.00
C SER A 79 0.45 2.84 -13.02
N GLY A 80 0.84 1.65 -13.49
CA GLY A 80 1.86 1.50 -14.53
C GLY A 80 3.31 1.55 -14.09
N PHE A 81 3.56 1.62 -12.79
CA PHE A 81 4.89 1.43 -12.20
C PHE A 81 5.15 -0.03 -11.81
N ASP A 82 6.40 -0.45 -11.87
CA ASP A 82 6.85 -1.68 -11.24
C ASP A 82 6.94 -1.53 -9.71
N PRO A 83 6.95 -2.64 -8.94
CA PRO A 83 6.92 -2.60 -7.48
C PRO A 83 8.03 -1.77 -6.82
N ILE A 84 9.24 -1.76 -7.39
CA ILE A 84 10.38 -1.00 -6.85
C ILE A 84 10.10 0.49 -6.96
N ASN A 85 9.61 0.92 -8.12
CA ASN A 85 9.27 2.33 -8.35
C ASN A 85 8.01 2.77 -7.57
N VAL A 86 7.05 1.87 -7.35
CA VAL A 86 5.90 2.14 -6.46
C VAL A 86 6.38 2.46 -5.04
N ASN A 87 7.28 1.64 -4.47
CA ASN A 87 7.80 1.86 -3.13
C ASN A 87 8.56 3.18 -3.00
N LEU A 88 9.37 3.51 -4.01
CA LEU A 88 10.05 4.81 -4.06
C LEU A 88 9.04 5.96 -4.08
N LEU A 89 8.01 5.87 -4.93
CA LEU A 89 6.99 6.91 -5.05
C LEU A 89 6.19 7.09 -3.76
N LYS A 90 5.82 6.00 -3.10
CA LYS A 90 5.16 6.01 -1.78
C LYS A 90 5.99 6.74 -0.73
N LYS A 91 7.29 6.42 -0.67
CA LYS A 91 8.22 7.11 0.23
C LYS A 91 8.26 8.61 -0.03
N GLU A 92 8.34 9.03 -1.30
CA GLU A 92 8.36 10.44 -1.66
C GLU A 92 7.05 11.16 -1.29
N ILE A 93 5.91 10.50 -1.49
CA ILE A 93 4.60 11.03 -1.10
C ILE A 93 4.55 11.24 0.42
N LEU A 94 5.02 10.28 1.22
CA LEU A 94 5.10 10.41 2.67
C LEU A 94 6.05 11.52 3.11
N GLU A 95 7.22 11.67 2.47
CA GLU A 95 8.15 12.77 2.74
C GLU A 95 7.51 14.14 2.44
N LEU A 96 6.73 14.26 1.35
CA LEU A 96 6.02 15.50 1.02
C LEU A 96 4.94 15.83 2.06
N ARG A 97 4.19 14.83 2.55
CA ARG A 97 3.23 14.97 3.64
C ARG A 97 3.93 15.43 4.93
N ASP A 98 5.01 14.78 5.30
CA ASP A 98 5.75 15.08 6.54
C ASP A 98 6.38 16.48 6.49
N ASN A 99 6.64 17.00 5.29
CA ASN A 99 7.07 18.38 5.04
C ASN A 99 5.89 19.38 4.97
N GLY A 100 4.66 18.97 5.30
CA GLY A 100 3.50 19.83 5.48
C GLY A 100 2.56 19.92 4.26
N ALA A 101 2.76 19.11 3.21
CA ALA A 101 1.80 19.06 2.10
C ALA A 101 0.55 18.27 2.48
N THR A 102 -0.62 18.76 2.13
CA THR A 102 -1.86 17.99 2.13
C THR A 102 -1.93 17.15 0.86
N ILE A 103 -2.19 15.86 0.99
CA ILE A 103 -2.22 14.94 -0.14
C ILE A 103 -3.59 14.28 -0.25
N ILE A 104 -4.17 14.36 -1.43
CA ILE A 104 -5.39 13.63 -1.80
C ILE A 104 -5.02 12.74 -2.98
N PHE A 105 -5.36 11.47 -2.92
CA PHE A 105 -5.23 10.61 -4.10
C PHE A 105 -6.41 9.65 -4.25
N SER A 106 -6.77 9.38 -5.50
CA SER A 106 -7.72 8.34 -5.85
C SER A 106 -6.99 7.04 -6.12
N THR A 107 -7.51 5.93 -5.65
CA THR A 107 -7.00 4.61 -5.98
C THR A 107 -8.05 3.53 -5.70
N HIS A 108 -7.93 2.40 -6.39
CA HIS A 108 -8.66 1.16 -6.09
C HIS A 108 -7.79 0.12 -5.35
N ASN A 109 -6.54 0.46 -5.03
CA ASN A 109 -5.61 -0.43 -4.33
C ASN A 109 -5.67 -0.20 -2.82
N MET A 110 -6.41 -1.06 -2.11
CA MET A 110 -6.61 -0.95 -0.66
C MET A 110 -5.32 -1.05 0.15
N ALA A 111 -4.35 -1.86 -0.27
CA ALA A 111 -3.06 -1.93 0.42
C ALA A 111 -2.32 -0.58 0.42
N SER A 112 -2.42 0.19 -0.67
CA SER A 112 -1.85 1.55 -0.73
C SER A 112 -2.64 2.54 0.13
N VAL A 113 -3.96 2.37 0.25
CA VAL A 113 -4.81 3.17 1.14
C VAL A 113 -4.38 2.95 2.59
N GLU A 114 -4.25 1.71 3.02
CA GLU A 114 -3.86 1.35 4.39
C GLU A 114 -2.47 1.86 4.77
N GLU A 115 -1.54 1.86 3.81
CA GLU A 115 -0.16 2.27 4.04
C GLU A 115 0.03 3.79 4.08
N LEU A 116 -0.76 4.54 3.30
CA LEU A 116 -0.48 5.95 3.04
C LEU A 116 -1.52 6.91 3.61
N CYS A 117 -2.78 6.46 3.78
CA CYS A 117 -3.87 7.35 4.15
C CYS A 117 -4.11 7.41 5.65
N ASP A 118 -4.29 8.60 6.18
CA ASP A 118 -4.84 8.81 7.52
C ASP A 118 -6.37 8.66 7.51
N ASN A 119 -7.01 9.21 6.47
CA ASN A 119 -8.46 9.20 6.28
C ASN A 119 -8.81 8.74 4.87
N ILE A 120 -9.98 8.14 4.72
CA ILE A 120 -10.51 7.68 3.44
C ILE A 120 -11.95 8.13 3.24
N MET A 121 -12.34 8.22 1.98
CA MET A 121 -13.72 8.33 1.55
C MET A 121 -13.97 7.29 0.46
N LEU A 122 -14.88 6.37 0.72
CA LEU A 122 -15.32 5.37 -0.28
C LEU A 122 -16.51 5.92 -1.07
N ILE A 123 -16.36 5.92 -2.39
CA ILE A 123 -17.38 6.41 -3.32
C ILE A 123 -17.84 5.26 -4.22
N ASN A 124 -19.14 5.06 -4.33
CA ASN A 124 -19.75 4.14 -5.28
C ASN A 124 -20.92 4.79 -6.01
N LYS A 125 -20.92 4.72 -7.34
CA LYS A 125 -21.94 5.31 -8.23
C LYS A 125 -22.26 6.78 -7.90
N GLY A 126 -21.21 7.56 -7.58
CA GLY A 126 -21.35 8.99 -7.25
C GLY A 126 -21.85 9.28 -5.82
N ASN A 127 -22.12 8.27 -5.01
CA ASN A 127 -22.54 8.42 -3.62
C ASN A 127 -21.40 8.07 -2.67
N LYS A 128 -21.29 8.87 -1.59
CA LYS A 128 -20.42 8.56 -0.46
C LYS A 128 -20.98 7.37 0.31
N ILE A 129 -20.22 6.28 0.42
CA ILE A 129 -20.59 5.07 1.16
C ILE A 129 -20.12 5.16 2.61
N LEU A 130 -18.86 5.55 2.81
CA LEU A 130 -18.27 5.76 4.12
C LEU A 130 -17.14 6.79 4.03
N GLU A 131 -16.81 7.40 5.16
CA GLU A 131 -15.63 8.25 5.35
C GLU A 131 -15.15 8.16 6.79
N GLY A 132 -13.87 8.39 7.01
CA GLY A 132 -13.28 8.44 8.35
C GLY A 132 -11.81 8.04 8.34
N SER A 133 -11.23 7.91 9.52
CA SER A 133 -9.87 7.42 9.63
C SER A 133 -9.81 5.94 9.25
N VAL A 134 -8.73 5.56 8.56
CA VAL A 134 -8.48 4.16 8.16
C VAL A 134 -8.53 3.24 9.38
N TYR A 135 -7.91 3.66 10.48
CA TYR A 135 -7.91 2.92 11.74
C TYR A 135 -9.32 2.67 12.27
N GLN A 136 -10.15 3.74 12.38
CA GLN A 136 -11.51 3.62 12.93
C GLN A 136 -12.38 2.72 12.06
N ILE A 137 -12.34 2.92 10.74
CA ILE A 137 -13.10 2.08 9.80
C ILE A 137 -12.71 0.60 9.95
N LYS A 138 -11.41 0.29 10.05
CA LYS A 138 -10.96 -1.09 10.29
C LYS A 138 -11.49 -1.66 11.60
N GLN A 139 -11.58 -0.86 12.66
CA GLN A 139 -12.15 -1.31 13.93
C GLN A 139 -13.67 -1.53 13.84
N ASP A 140 -14.38 -0.62 13.18
CA ASP A 140 -15.84 -0.69 13.04
C ASP A 140 -16.31 -1.90 12.20
N PHE A 141 -15.49 -2.32 11.23
CA PHE A 141 -15.78 -3.48 10.37
C PHE A 141 -15.03 -4.76 10.77
N LYS A 142 -14.39 -4.75 11.93
CA LYS A 142 -13.73 -5.92 12.49
C LYS A 142 -14.75 -7.01 12.79
N ASP A 143 -14.50 -8.21 12.29
CA ASP A 143 -15.40 -9.36 12.47
C ASP A 143 -14.85 -10.43 13.42
N ASN A 144 -13.77 -10.13 14.14
CA ASN A 144 -13.07 -11.03 15.07
C ASN A 144 -12.63 -12.35 14.42
N SER A 145 -12.27 -12.32 13.14
CA SER A 145 -11.72 -13.46 12.42
C SER A 145 -10.20 -13.50 12.54
N PHE A 146 -9.66 -14.71 12.71
CA PHE A 146 -8.24 -14.96 12.88
C PHE A 146 -7.76 -16.03 11.90
N GLU A 147 -6.60 -15.79 11.30
CA GLU A 147 -5.84 -16.84 10.60
C GLU A 147 -4.73 -17.33 11.52
N VAL A 148 -4.73 -18.62 11.80
CA VAL A 148 -3.66 -19.26 12.60
C VAL A 148 -3.01 -20.34 11.77
N LYS A 149 -1.66 -20.28 11.69
CA LYS A 149 -0.86 -21.37 11.10
C LYS A 149 -0.16 -22.12 12.20
N ILE A 150 -0.38 -23.42 12.21
CA ILE A 150 0.26 -24.36 13.16
C ILE A 150 0.98 -25.46 12.41
N LYS A 151 2.14 -25.88 12.93
CA LYS A 151 2.83 -27.07 12.48
C LYS A 151 2.51 -28.21 13.43
N VAL A 152 1.90 -29.24 12.89
CA VAL A 152 1.55 -30.47 13.64
C VAL A 152 2.59 -31.55 13.32
N ALA A 153 2.89 -32.43 14.27
CA ALA A 153 3.79 -33.55 14.01
C ALA A 153 3.24 -34.43 12.88
N GLU A 154 4.10 -34.82 11.94
CA GLU A 154 3.71 -35.55 10.71
C GLU A 154 2.83 -36.80 10.96
N SER A 155 3.01 -37.47 12.11
CA SER A 155 2.22 -38.62 12.50
C SER A 155 0.79 -38.31 12.96
N GLN A 156 0.43 -37.04 13.16
CA GLN A 156 -0.84 -36.61 13.74
C GLN A 156 -1.63 -35.65 12.86
N GLY A 157 -1.06 -35.15 11.77
CA GLY A 157 -1.63 -34.04 10.97
C GLY A 157 -3.06 -34.30 10.48
N LEU A 158 -3.35 -35.44 9.90
CA LEU A 158 -4.69 -35.82 9.43
C LEU A 158 -5.66 -36.05 10.59
N MET A 159 -5.22 -36.73 11.68
CA MET A 159 -6.05 -36.96 12.87
C MET A 159 -6.42 -35.65 13.60
N VAL A 160 -5.50 -34.70 13.65
CA VAL A 160 -5.75 -33.41 14.31
C VAL A 160 -6.76 -32.59 13.54
N ALA A 161 -6.72 -32.60 12.19
CA ALA A 161 -7.69 -31.88 11.36
C ALA A 161 -9.12 -32.39 11.54
N GLU A 162 -9.29 -33.71 11.71
CA GLU A 162 -10.62 -34.35 11.90
C GLU A 162 -11.12 -34.25 13.34
N THR A 163 -10.24 -34.09 14.33
CA THR A 163 -10.57 -34.11 15.76
C THR A 163 -10.39 -32.76 16.47
N LEU A 164 -10.11 -31.69 15.72
CA LEU A 164 -9.89 -30.38 16.31
C LEU A 164 -11.19 -29.81 16.89
N SER A 165 -11.41 -30.01 18.20
CA SER A 165 -12.53 -29.40 18.93
C SER A 165 -12.14 -27.98 19.31
N ILE A 166 -12.60 -27.01 18.53
CA ILE A 166 -12.36 -25.58 18.81
C ILE A 166 -13.01 -25.21 20.15
N PRO A 167 -12.33 -24.42 21.02
CA PRO A 167 -12.89 -23.96 22.29
C PRO A 167 -14.23 -23.24 22.13
N GLU A 168 -15.08 -23.30 23.19
CA GLU A 168 -16.34 -22.59 23.23
C GLU A 168 -16.15 -21.09 22.96
N GLY A 169 -17.04 -20.52 22.14
CA GLY A 169 -16.97 -19.13 21.68
C GLY A 169 -16.06 -18.87 20.48
N PHE A 170 -15.50 -19.94 19.91
CA PHE A 170 -14.80 -19.87 18.64
C PHE A 170 -15.44 -20.80 17.61
N THR A 171 -15.50 -20.35 16.36
CA THR A 171 -16.06 -21.14 15.25
C THR A 171 -15.01 -21.30 14.18
N LEU A 172 -14.70 -22.55 13.79
CA LEU A 172 -13.83 -22.84 12.64
C LEU A 172 -14.60 -22.53 11.34
N ILE A 173 -14.09 -21.57 10.56
CA ILE A 173 -14.67 -21.21 9.25
C ILE A 173 -14.16 -22.18 8.19
N ASN A 174 -12.85 -22.36 8.12
CA ASN A 174 -12.21 -23.35 7.26
C ASN A 174 -10.86 -23.77 7.82
N SER A 175 -10.37 -24.91 7.31
CA SER A 175 -9.01 -25.40 7.57
C SER A 175 -8.40 -25.96 6.29
N ASN A 176 -7.09 -25.79 6.14
CA ASN A 176 -6.33 -26.35 5.04
C ASN A 176 -4.98 -26.85 5.56
N ILE A 177 -4.50 -27.97 5.03
CA ILE A 177 -3.18 -28.53 5.34
C ILE A 177 -2.38 -28.54 4.06
N ASP A 178 -1.18 -27.99 4.10
CA ASP A 178 -0.25 -28.03 2.97
C ASP A 178 0.58 -29.31 2.94
N SER A 179 1.37 -29.47 1.86
CA SER A 179 2.24 -30.62 1.66
C SER A 179 3.38 -30.75 2.69
N ASN A 180 3.62 -29.72 3.49
CA ASN A 180 4.67 -29.65 4.50
C ASN A 180 4.15 -29.97 5.92
N GLY A 181 2.84 -30.32 6.03
CA GLY A 181 2.18 -30.56 7.31
C GLY A 181 1.86 -29.28 8.11
N GLU A 182 1.87 -28.12 7.45
CA GLU A 182 1.42 -26.87 8.03
C GLU A 182 -0.10 -26.72 7.86
N MET A 183 -0.79 -26.55 8.98
CA MET A 183 -2.24 -26.36 9.00
C MET A 183 -2.56 -24.88 9.13
N THR A 184 -3.35 -24.35 8.19
CA THR A 184 -3.90 -23.01 8.24
C THR A 184 -5.37 -23.11 8.68
N LEU A 185 -5.71 -22.41 9.77
CA LEU A 185 -7.05 -22.37 10.35
C LEU A 185 -7.60 -20.94 10.23
N ASN A 186 -8.78 -20.78 9.69
CA ASN A 186 -9.53 -19.53 9.76
C ASN A 186 -10.64 -19.71 10.81
N ILE A 187 -10.56 -18.91 11.87
CA ILE A 187 -11.39 -19.07 13.04
C ILE A 187 -12.05 -17.73 13.36
N LYS A 188 -13.34 -17.73 13.61
CA LYS A 188 -14.09 -16.57 14.08
C LYS A 188 -14.34 -16.69 15.58
N ALA A 189 -14.05 -15.61 16.32
CA ALA A 189 -14.38 -15.51 17.73
C ALA A 189 -15.71 -14.77 17.93
N GLU A 190 -16.48 -15.16 18.93
CA GLU A 190 -17.61 -14.37 19.42
C GLU A 190 -17.11 -13.07 20.06
N ASN A 191 -18.02 -12.09 20.18
CA ASN A 191 -17.66 -10.82 20.80
C ASN A 191 -17.25 -11.04 22.26
N ASP A 192 -16.29 -10.25 22.73
CA ASP A 192 -15.77 -10.22 24.10
C ASP A 192 -14.99 -11.46 24.58
N ILE A 193 -14.67 -12.39 23.70
CA ILE A 193 -13.82 -13.54 24.05
C ILE A 193 -12.33 -13.16 23.97
N ASN A 194 -11.57 -13.59 25.01
CA ASN A 194 -10.14 -13.39 25.02
C ASN A 194 -9.45 -14.31 23.98
N PRO A 195 -8.79 -13.75 22.96
CA PRO A 195 -8.11 -14.54 21.92
C PRO A 195 -7.02 -15.47 22.46
N ASN A 196 -6.46 -15.19 23.64
CA ASN A 196 -5.42 -16.03 24.24
C ASN A 196 -5.94 -17.44 24.59
N VAL A 197 -7.25 -17.63 24.76
CA VAL A 197 -7.85 -18.95 24.97
C VAL A 197 -7.57 -19.84 23.74
N LEU A 198 -7.75 -19.29 22.55
CA LEU A 198 -7.45 -19.99 21.30
C LEU A 198 -5.96 -20.27 21.12
N ILE A 199 -5.11 -19.29 21.44
CA ILE A 199 -3.65 -19.43 21.34
C ILE A 199 -3.16 -20.56 22.26
N ASN A 200 -3.60 -20.56 23.53
CA ASN A 200 -3.22 -21.57 24.49
C ASN A 200 -3.66 -22.98 24.03
N TYR A 201 -4.91 -23.10 23.60
CA TYR A 201 -5.46 -24.35 23.09
C TYR A 201 -4.65 -24.89 21.89
N LEU A 202 -4.38 -24.02 20.90
CA LEU A 202 -3.65 -24.43 19.70
C LEU A 202 -2.17 -24.73 19.98
N SER A 203 -1.56 -24.07 20.97
CA SER A 203 -0.17 -24.35 21.37
C SER A 203 0.03 -25.75 21.96
N GLU A 204 -1.03 -26.33 22.55
CA GLU A 204 -1.03 -27.73 23.01
C GLU A 204 -1.14 -28.76 21.87
N LYS A 205 -1.68 -28.33 20.71
CA LYS A 205 -1.89 -29.18 19.53
C LYS A 205 -0.72 -29.16 18.54
N GLY A 206 0.10 -28.13 18.58
CA GLY A 206 1.24 -27.98 17.68
C GLY A 206 2.00 -26.68 17.90
N THR A 207 3.03 -26.47 17.09
CA THR A 207 3.80 -25.22 17.13
C THR A 207 3.08 -24.14 16.33
N ILE A 208 2.70 -23.02 16.96
CA ILE A 208 2.14 -21.88 16.27
C ILE A 208 3.22 -21.21 15.44
N ILE A 209 3.03 -21.14 14.12
CA ILE A 209 3.92 -20.46 13.17
C ILE A 209 3.55 -19.01 13.03
N SER A 210 2.24 -18.74 12.89
CA SER A 210 1.72 -17.38 12.81
C SER A 210 0.31 -17.30 13.39
N TYR A 211 0.01 -16.15 13.97
CA TYR A 211 -1.33 -15.78 14.45
C TYR A 211 -1.58 -14.35 14.00
N ARG A 212 -2.60 -14.14 13.21
CA ARG A 212 -2.99 -12.79 12.79
C ARG A 212 -4.49 -12.62 12.77
N GLU A 213 -4.93 -11.47 13.19
CA GLU A 213 -6.30 -11.05 13.01
C GLU A 213 -6.54 -10.65 11.56
N LEU A 214 -7.62 -11.16 10.97
CA LEU A 214 -8.07 -10.76 9.65
C LEU A 214 -8.87 -9.46 9.80
N LEU A 215 -8.36 -8.41 9.20
CA LEU A 215 -9.06 -7.13 9.09
C LEU A 215 -9.70 -7.05 7.70
N PRO A 216 -10.87 -6.44 7.58
CA PRO A 216 -11.57 -6.29 6.29
C PRO A 216 -10.81 -5.45 5.28
#